data_dfb4dc67e30959506eff74003cae2814
#
_entry.id   dfb4dc67e30959506eff74003cae2814
#
_cell.length_a   1.000
_cell.length_b   1.000
_cell.length_c   1.000
_cell.angle_alpha   90.00
_cell.angle_beta   90.00
_cell.angle_gamma   90.00
#
_symmetry.space_group_name_H-M   'P 1'
#
loop_
_entity.id
_entity.type
_entity.pdbx_description
1 polymer ?
#
loop_
_entity_poly.entity_id
_entity_poly.type
_entity_poly.pdbx_seq_one_letter_code
_entity_poly.pdbx_strand_id
1 'polypeptide(L)'
;MLVSLSLGAQAQTQPQDTTMNRTVVVEQEYNPDIMDASKVNVLPRVEPPTVSKKAVEYDATLMPATQIPAGIMQAYTGKETQAKALPGYVRLGYGNYGNLDVRANYLFSLSPKDRLNLTFTMDGMDGKLDLPDNGGKWNSFYYRTHAAMDYVHAFSKVDLNIAGKFNQSNFNFLPDFVSNKQKFVSGDVHFGVSSTSDDMPLQFRAETNLLVYQRQHDLMVSNIKENIVRTKADVTGSISDEQTIGMAFAMDNTFYSDGRFENHTDVDFNPYYLFQNDDWKIRLGAHVDLAFGFGKKFRAAPDVEIQYIFSLSLIHI
;
A
#
# COMPACT_ATOMS: atom_id res chain seq x y z
N MET A 1 60.03 3.94 3.96
CA MET A 1 59.98 2.67 3.27
C MET A 1 58.63 2.60 2.57
N LEU A 2 58.60 3.01 1.30
CA LEU A 2 57.42 3.07 0.45
C LEU A 2 57.20 1.70 -0.17
N VAL A 3 56.04 1.06 0.05
CA VAL A 3 55.67 -0.16 -0.67
C VAL A 3 54.56 0.25 -1.66
N SER A 4 54.95 0.27 -2.93
CA SER A 4 54.09 0.42 -4.09
C SER A 4 53.44 -0.92 -4.42
N LEU A 5 52.09 -1.02 -4.27
CA LEU A 5 51.31 -2.15 -4.78
C LEU A 5 50.99 -1.89 -6.26
N SER A 6 51.59 -2.67 -7.15
CA SER A 6 51.24 -2.76 -8.55
C SER A 6 50.04 -3.68 -8.73
N LEU A 7 48.91 -3.14 -9.21
CA LEU A 7 47.76 -3.93 -9.66
C LEU A 7 48.12 -4.53 -11.06
N GLY A 8 48.30 -5.83 -11.11
CA GLY A 8 48.34 -6.56 -12.36
C GLY A 8 46.93 -6.76 -12.92
N ALA A 9 46.64 -6.12 -14.04
CA ALA A 9 45.46 -6.42 -14.84
C ALA A 9 45.70 -7.74 -15.60
N GLN A 10 45.02 -8.82 -15.24
CA GLN A 10 44.93 -10.01 -16.04
C GLN A 10 43.83 -9.85 -17.08
N ALA A 11 44.24 -9.77 -18.34
CA ALA A 11 43.32 -9.85 -19.46
C ALA A 11 42.79 -11.30 -19.57
N GLN A 12 41.49 -11.48 -19.29
CA GLN A 12 40.79 -12.70 -19.61
C GLN A 12 40.52 -12.74 -21.12
N THR A 13 41.16 -13.68 -21.82
CA THR A 13 40.79 -14.05 -23.17
C THR A 13 39.43 -14.72 -23.16
N GLN A 14 38.42 -14.04 -23.72
CA GLN A 14 37.11 -14.63 -23.98
C GLN A 14 37.24 -15.72 -25.05
N PRO A 15 36.55 -16.87 -24.88
CA PRO A 15 36.39 -17.83 -25.96
C PRO A 15 35.51 -17.19 -27.05
N GLN A 16 35.98 -17.29 -28.28
CA GLN A 16 35.27 -16.84 -29.47
C GLN A 16 34.02 -17.72 -29.64
N ASP A 17 32.90 -17.21 -29.24
CA ASP A 17 31.59 -17.80 -29.51
C ASP A 17 31.24 -17.49 -30.96
N THR A 18 31.17 -18.55 -31.79
CA THR A 18 30.82 -18.46 -33.21
C THR A 18 29.32 -18.38 -33.46
N THR A 19 28.53 -17.93 -32.53
CA THR A 19 27.16 -17.56 -32.78
C THR A 19 27.10 -16.16 -33.35
N MET A 20 26.79 -16.05 -34.63
CA MET A 20 26.48 -14.79 -35.31
C MET A 20 25.24 -14.15 -34.67
N ASN A 21 25.44 -13.47 -33.59
CA ASN A 21 24.44 -12.51 -33.11
C ASN A 21 24.48 -11.26 -34.01
N ARG A 22 23.74 -11.35 -35.10
CA ARG A 22 23.48 -10.20 -35.95
C ARG A 22 22.51 -9.31 -35.21
N THR A 23 23.01 -8.40 -34.40
CA THR A 23 22.20 -7.31 -33.86
C THR A 23 21.88 -6.40 -35.02
N VAL A 24 20.69 -6.51 -35.57
CA VAL A 24 20.15 -5.52 -36.50
C VAL A 24 19.77 -4.34 -35.64
N VAL A 25 20.64 -3.36 -35.51
CA VAL A 25 20.26 -2.03 -35.02
C VAL A 25 19.47 -1.41 -36.15
N VAL A 26 18.16 -1.41 -36.02
CA VAL A 26 17.27 -0.59 -36.85
C VAL A 26 17.33 0.79 -36.21
N GLU A 27 18.25 1.62 -36.65
CA GLU A 27 18.14 3.06 -36.45
C GLU A 27 16.96 3.53 -37.29
N GLN A 28 15.80 3.56 -36.73
CA GLN A 28 14.68 4.26 -37.30
C GLN A 28 14.88 5.73 -36.94
N GLU A 29 15.47 6.48 -37.87
CA GLU A 29 15.50 7.92 -37.80
C GLU A 29 14.04 8.36 -37.63
N TYR A 30 13.70 8.84 -36.44
CA TYR A 30 12.38 9.40 -36.19
C TYR A 30 12.24 10.65 -37.04
N ASN A 31 11.69 10.46 -38.22
CA ASN A 31 11.30 11.58 -39.05
C ASN A 31 10.02 12.17 -38.44
N PRO A 32 10.07 13.35 -37.82
CA PRO A 32 8.89 14.01 -37.25
C PRO A 32 7.96 14.58 -38.32
N ASP A 33 8.34 14.51 -39.60
CA ASP A 33 7.40 14.72 -40.65
C ASP A 33 6.34 13.64 -40.59
N ILE A 34 5.27 13.95 -39.91
CA ILE A 34 3.99 13.29 -40.10
C ILE A 34 3.61 13.58 -41.56
N MET A 35 4.23 12.80 -42.43
CA MET A 35 3.81 12.80 -43.84
C MET A 35 2.34 12.42 -43.83
N ASP A 36 1.53 13.43 -44.01
CA ASP A 36 0.13 13.32 -44.37
C ASP A 36 -0.73 12.29 -43.59
N ALA A 37 -0.74 12.35 -42.27
CA ALA A 37 -2.04 12.39 -41.67
C ALA A 37 -2.67 13.70 -42.11
N SER A 38 -2.99 13.82 -43.39
CA SER A 38 -4.02 14.73 -43.80
C SER A 38 -5.21 14.31 -42.94
N LYS A 39 -5.39 14.99 -41.81
CA LYS A 39 -6.70 15.06 -41.21
C LYS A 39 -7.57 15.38 -42.40
N VAL A 40 -8.26 14.37 -42.89
CA VAL A 40 -9.40 14.61 -43.74
C VAL A 40 -10.37 15.36 -42.86
N ASN A 41 -10.12 16.63 -42.70
CA ASN A 41 -11.05 17.58 -42.16
C ASN A 41 -12.10 17.72 -43.26
N VAL A 42 -12.72 16.62 -43.60
CA VAL A 42 -14.03 16.64 -44.19
C VAL A 42 -14.96 17.02 -43.06
N LEU A 43 -14.88 18.28 -42.66
CA LEU A 43 -16.03 18.89 -42.05
C LEU A 43 -17.17 18.54 -43.03
N PRO A 44 -18.21 17.80 -42.58
CA PRO A 44 -19.34 17.55 -43.43
C PRO A 44 -19.77 18.93 -43.89
N ARG A 45 -19.78 19.11 -45.22
CA ARG A 45 -20.28 20.34 -45.81
C ARG A 45 -21.75 20.36 -45.48
N VAL A 46 -22.07 20.99 -44.37
CA VAL A 46 -23.44 21.20 -43.93
C VAL A 46 -24.00 22.13 -44.99
N GLU A 47 -24.82 21.58 -45.90
CA GLU A 47 -25.58 22.41 -46.81
C GLU A 47 -26.35 23.40 -45.94
N PRO A 48 -26.22 24.72 -46.24
CA PRO A 48 -26.95 25.70 -45.45
C PRO A 48 -28.43 25.37 -45.51
N PRO A 49 -29.14 25.35 -44.38
CA PRO A 49 -30.55 25.04 -44.38
C PRO A 49 -31.28 25.97 -45.35
N THR A 50 -32.00 25.40 -46.27
CA THR A 50 -32.82 26.12 -47.27
C THR A 50 -34.02 26.83 -46.65
N VAL A 51 -34.09 26.88 -45.33
CA VAL A 51 -35.13 27.59 -44.59
C VAL A 51 -34.76 29.09 -44.60
N SER A 52 -35.51 29.89 -45.34
CA SER A 52 -35.42 31.33 -45.22
C SER A 52 -35.64 31.73 -43.75
N LYS A 53 -34.70 32.49 -43.20
CA LYS A 53 -34.86 33.06 -41.87
C LYS A 53 -36.15 33.87 -41.87
N LYS A 54 -37.20 33.34 -41.27
CA LYS A 54 -38.40 34.11 -41.00
C LYS A 54 -37.99 35.19 -40.01
N ALA A 55 -38.14 36.46 -40.41
CA ALA A 55 -37.94 37.54 -39.47
C ALA A 55 -38.97 37.36 -38.35
N VAL A 56 -38.48 36.99 -37.18
CA VAL A 56 -39.29 36.97 -35.98
C VAL A 56 -39.24 38.38 -35.44
N GLU A 57 -40.28 39.13 -35.63
CA GLU A 57 -40.49 40.36 -34.89
C GLU A 57 -40.71 39.97 -33.42
N TYR A 58 -39.68 40.17 -32.62
CA TYR A 58 -39.84 40.12 -31.19
C TYR A 58 -40.57 41.40 -30.79
N ASP A 59 -41.82 41.27 -30.43
CA ASP A 59 -42.50 42.31 -29.71
C ASP A 59 -41.91 42.40 -28.30
N ALA A 60 -40.71 42.96 -28.25
CA ALA A 60 -40.02 43.25 -27.01
C ALA A 60 -40.58 44.60 -26.50
N THR A 61 -41.72 44.56 -25.95
CA THR A 61 -42.08 45.53 -24.94
C THR A 61 -41.17 45.34 -23.75
N LEU A 62 -39.97 45.91 -23.87
CA LEU A 62 -39.08 46.05 -22.72
C LEU A 62 -39.80 46.96 -21.70
N MET A 63 -40.67 46.39 -20.91
CA MET A 63 -40.99 46.98 -19.63
C MET A 63 -39.74 46.88 -18.77
N PRO A 64 -39.05 47.98 -18.48
CA PRO A 64 -37.99 47.92 -17.49
C PRO A 64 -38.60 47.35 -16.24
N ALA A 65 -38.08 46.20 -15.79
CA ALA A 65 -38.46 45.62 -14.53
C ALA A 65 -38.07 46.63 -13.42
N THR A 66 -39.02 47.47 -13.07
CA THR A 66 -38.82 48.49 -12.05
C THR A 66 -38.58 47.94 -10.66
N GLN A 67 -38.77 46.66 -10.47
CA GLN A 67 -38.35 45.91 -9.28
C GLN A 67 -38.04 44.50 -9.67
N ILE A 68 -36.79 44.11 -9.48
CA ILE A 68 -36.43 42.70 -9.37
C ILE A 68 -37.03 42.25 -8.03
N PRO A 69 -38.00 41.32 -8.01
CA PRO A 69 -38.47 40.82 -6.74
C PRO A 69 -37.28 40.15 -6.02
N ALA A 70 -36.75 40.81 -5.02
CA ALA A 70 -35.80 40.19 -4.09
C ALA A 70 -36.55 39.09 -3.36
N GLY A 71 -36.73 37.96 -3.99
CA GLY A 71 -37.17 36.76 -3.31
C GLY A 71 -36.14 36.44 -2.26
N ILE A 72 -36.49 36.61 -1.00
CA ILE A 72 -35.67 36.07 0.10
C ILE A 72 -35.56 34.57 -0.19
N MET A 73 -34.39 34.11 -0.68
CA MET A 73 -34.10 32.70 -0.73
C MET A 73 -34.21 32.21 0.72
N GLN A 74 -35.28 31.51 1.00
CA GLN A 74 -35.37 30.81 2.27
C GLN A 74 -34.18 29.86 2.34
N ALA A 75 -33.40 29.96 3.42
CA ALA A 75 -32.33 29.02 3.66
C ALA A 75 -32.89 27.60 3.49
N TYR A 76 -32.24 26.81 2.67
CA TYR A 76 -32.60 25.41 2.46
C TYR A 76 -32.55 24.72 3.82
N THR A 77 -33.70 24.52 4.45
CA THR A 77 -33.83 23.80 5.70
C THR A 77 -34.12 22.33 5.47
N GLY A 78 -33.75 21.83 4.29
CA GLY A 78 -33.73 20.41 4.04
C GLY A 78 -32.77 19.76 5.01
N LYS A 79 -33.28 19.11 6.01
CA LYS A 79 -32.52 18.11 6.77
C LYS A 79 -32.14 17.05 5.77
N GLU A 80 -30.91 17.12 5.27
CA GLU A 80 -30.32 15.94 4.65
C GLU A 80 -30.38 14.84 5.71
N THR A 81 -31.34 13.95 5.55
CA THR A 81 -31.34 12.70 6.29
C THR A 81 -30.11 11.95 5.79
N GLN A 82 -28.98 12.13 6.48
CA GLN A 82 -27.80 11.31 6.22
C GLN A 82 -28.27 9.86 6.31
N ALA A 83 -28.20 9.17 5.20
CA ALA A 83 -28.51 7.75 5.17
C ALA A 83 -27.66 7.09 6.27
N LYS A 84 -28.30 6.45 7.23
CA LYS A 84 -27.61 5.79 8.34
C LYS A 84 -26.66 4.76 7.74
N ALA A 85 -25.36 4.96 7.92
CA ALA A 85 -24.37 4.01 7.46
C ALA A 85 -24.64 2.64 8.10
N LEU A 86 -24.71 1.62 7.27
CA LEU A 86 -24.89 0.24 7.76
C LEU A 86 -23.58 -0.20 8.45
N PRO A 87 -23.67 -0.85 9.62
CA PRO A 87 -22.49 -1.25 10.40
C PRO A 87 -21.73 -2.43 9.75
N GLY A 88 -22.28 -3.09 8.75
CA GLY A 88 -21.62 -4.21 8.13
C GLY A 88 -22.37 -4.77 6.93
N TYR A 89 -21.75 -5.75 6.31
CA TYR A 89 -22.30 -6.48 5.18
C TYR A 89 -21.85 -7.94 5.16
N VAL A 90 -22.63 -8.78 4.50
CA VAL A 90 -22.25 -10.14 4.14
C VAL A 90 -22.51 -10.32 2.63
N ARG A 91 -21.53 -10.87 1.93
CA ARG A 91 -21.65 -11.26 0.53
C ARG A 91 -21.30 -12.73 0.39
N LEU A 92 -22.15 -13.49 -0.28
CA LEU A 92 -21.93 -14.89 -0.60
C LEU A 92 -22.05 -15.07 -2.10
N GLY A 93 -21.05 -15.72 -2.70
CA GLY A 93 -21.02 -16.06 -4.11
C GLY A 93 -20.67 -17.52 -4.30
N TYR A 94 -21.36 -18.20 -5.21
CA TYR A 94 -21.06 -19.56 -5.63
C TYR A 94 -21.16 -19.65 -7.15
N GLY A 95 -20.23 -20.33 -7.78
CA GLY A 95 -20.15 -20.40 -9.25
C GLY A 95 -19.64 -21.73 -9.78
N ASN A 96 -19.41 -21.77 -11.09
CA ASN A 96 -18.88 -22.94 -11.79
C ASN A 96 -17.50 -23.35 -11.21
N TYR A 97 -17.16 -24.62 -11.34
CA TYR A 97 -15.93 -25.21 -10.78
C TYR A 97 -15.83 -25.07 -9.25
N GLY A 98 -16.96 -25.10 -8.55
CA GLY A 98 -16.99 -24.94 -7.10
C GLY A 98 -16.45 -23.58 -6.62
N ASN A 99 -16.46 -22.53 -7.47
CA ASN A 99 -16.05 -21.21 -7.06
C ASN A 99 -16.89 -20.73 -5.87
N LEU A 100 -16.21 -20.35 -4.83
CA LEU A 100 -16.78 -19.83 -3.59
C LEU A 100 -16.17 -18.43 -3.32
N ASP A 101 -17.02 -17.44 -3.04
CA ASP A 101 -16.64 -16.11 -2.55
C ASP A 101 -17.50 -15.78 -1.34
N VAL A 102 -16.88 -15.66 -0.19
CA VAL A 102 -17.53 -15.27 1.06
C VAL A 102 -16.82 -14.03 1.57
N ARG A 103 -17.57 -12.97 1.81
CA ARG A 103 -17.04 -11.74 2.44
C ARG A 103 -18.03 -11.26 3.49
N ALA A 104 -17.49 -10.98 4.66
CA ALA A 104 -18.25 -10.39 5.75
C ALA A 104 -17.40 -9.34 6.45
N ASN A 105 -18.02 -8.23 6.78
CA ASN A 105 -17.42 -7.22 7.63
C ASN A 105 -18.51 -6.67 8.55
N TYR A 106 -18.14 -6.43 9.78
CA TYR A 106 -19.04 -5.82 10.74
C TYR A 106 -18.29 -4.96 11.75
N LEU A 107 -18.74 -3.72 11.91
CA LEU A 107 -18.24 -2.75 12.88
C LEU A 107 -19.19 -2.69 14.08
N PHE A 108 -18.72 -3.17 15.20
CA PHE A 108 -19.40 -3.05 16.50
C PHE A 108 -18.98 -1.76 17.18
N SER A 109 -19.90 -0.85 17.41
CA SER A 109 -19.72 0.30 18.29
C SER A 109 -20.18 -0.10 19.68
N LEU A 110 -19.27 -0.68 20.48
CA LEU A 110 -19.59 -1.20 21.83
C LEU A 110 -19.86 -0.07 22.80
N SER A 111 -19.12 1.04 22.67
CA SER A 111 -19.32 2.28 23.38
C SER A 111 -18.82 3.47 22.52
N PRO A 112 -19.02 4.73 22.95
CA PRO A 112 -18.42 5.89 22.28
C PRO A 112 -16.88 5.82 22.20
N LYS A 113 -16.25 5.04 23.08
CA LYS A 113 -14.80 4.87 23.16
C LYS A 113 -14.30 3.54 22.61
N ASP A 114 -15.20 2.59 22.36
CA ASP A 114 -14.85 1.22 22.00
C ASP A 114 -15.40 0.86 20.63
N ARG A 115 -14.52 0.48 19.73
CA ARG A 115 -14.86 0.02 18.39
C ARG A 115 -14.18 -1.31 18.13
N LEU A 116 -14.96 -2.27 17.64
CA LEU A 116 -14.47 -3.58 17.24
C LEU A 116 -14.90 -3.83 15.79
N ASN A 117 -13.94 -4.01 14.92
CA ASN A 117 -14.17 -4.39 13.52
C ASN A 117 -13.81 -5.86 13.31
N LEU A 118 -14.74 -6.63 12.75
CA LEU A 118 -14.52 -8.01 12.36
C LEU A 118 -14.60 -8.12 10.84
N THR A 119 -13.60 -8.78 10.27
CA THR A 119 -13.55 -9.04 8.83
C THR A 119 -13.31 -10.52 8.58
N PHE A 120 -14.05 -11.08 7.65
CA PHE A 120 -13.85 -12.43 7.19
C PHE A 120 -13.95 -12.46 5.66
N THR A 121 -12.98 -13.10 5.02
CA THR A 121 -13.04 -13.38 3.60
C THR A 121 -12.58 -14.81 3.33
N MET A 122 -13.28 -15.48 2.44
CA MET A 122 -12.88 -16.78 1.94
C MET A 122 -13.18 -16.83 0.46
N ASP A 123 -12.20 -17.15 -0.33
CA ASP A 123 -12.36 -17.39 -1.76
C ASP A 123 -11.66 -18.69 -2.16
N GLY A 124 -12.19 -19.34 -3.16
CA GLY A 124 -11.61 -20.57 -3.62
C GLY A 124 -12.36 -21.22 -4.77
N MET A 125 -11.78 -22.27 -5.26
CA MET A 125 -12.44 -23.17 -6.21
C MET A 125 -12.01 -24.62 -5.97
N ASP A 126 -12.85 -25.55 -6.37
CA ASP A 126 -12.55 -26.99 -6.40
C ASP A 126 -13.25 -27.58 -7.62
N GLY A 127 -12.50 -27.87 -8.65
CA GLY A 127 -13.05 -28.28 -9.92
C GLY A 127 -12.10 -29.11 -10.77
N LYS A 128 -12.66 -29.80 -11.72
CA LYS A 128 -11.91 -30.59 -12.70
C LYS A 128 -11.59 -29.72 -13.92
N LEU A 129 -10.33 -29.61 -14.24
CA LEU A 129 -9.82 -28.92 -15.42
C LEU A 129 -9.29 -29.95 -16.41
N ASP A 130 -9.56 -29.74 -17.70
CA ASP A 130 -8.98 -30.57 -18.76
C ASP A 130 -7.54 -30.07 -18.99
N LEU A 131 -6.60 -31.01 -18.99
CA LEU A 131 -5.21 -30.73 -19.30
C LEU A 131 -4.99 -30.66 -20.82
N PRO A 132 -4.11 -29.78 -21.32
CA PRO A 132 -3.76 -29.73 -22.73
C PRO A 132 -3.15 -31.08 -23.19
N ASP A 133 -3.18 -31.34 -24.49
CA ASP A 133 -2.55 -32.50 -25.13
C ASP A 133 -3.04 -33.88 -24.65
N ASN A 134 -4.34 -34.02 -24.36
CA ASN A 134 -4.96 -35.23 -23.85
C ASN A 134 -4.33 -35.75 -22.54
N GLY A 135 -3.74 -34.90 -21.76
CA GLY A 135 -3.15 -35.21 -20.44
C GLY A 135 -4.16 -35.62 -19.36
N GLY A 136 -5.46 -35.77 -19.73
CA GLY A 136 -6.49 -36.15 -18.80
C GLY A 136 -7.12 -34.99 -18.03
N LYS A 137 -7.70 -35.28 -16.87
CA LYS A 137 -8.36 -34.30 -16.01
C LYS A 137 -7.58 -34.10 -14.71
N TRP A 138 -7.36 -32.86 -14.36
CA TRP A 138 -6.77 -32.47 -13.11
C TRP A 138 -7.82 -31.93 -12.15
N ASN A 139 -7.91 -32.49 -10.96
CA ASN A 139 -8.72 -31.92 -9.90
C ASN A 139 -7.95 -30.80 -9.23
N SER A 140 -8.19 -29.57 -9.68
CA SER A 140 -7.54 -28.37 -9.16
C SER A 140 -8.35 -27.77 -8.04
N PHE A 141 -7.70 -27.45 -6.95
CA PHE A 141 -8.33 -26.69 -5.87
C PHE A 141 -7.40 -25.61 -5.35
N TYR A 142 -7.98 -24.51 -4.94
CA TYR A 142 -7.36 -23.53 -4.06
C TYR A 142 -8.42 -22.92 -3.14
N TYR A 143 -8.03 -22.62 -1.91
CA TYR A 143 -8.84 -21.90 -0.94
C TYR A 143 -7.97 -20.92 -0.21
N ARG A 144 -8.42 -19.67 -0.11
CA ARG A 144 -7.79 -18.62 0.69
C ARG A 144 -8.79 -18.15 1.72
N THR A 145 -8.38 -18.16 2.95
CA THR A 145 -9.20 -17.69 4.09
C THR A 145 -8.43 -16.58 4.79
N HIS A 146 -9.10 -15.50 5.06
CA HIS A 146 -8.60 -14.39 5.86
C HIS A 146 -9.65 -14.03 6.91
N ALA A 147 -9.24 -14.00 8.17
CA ALA A 147 -10.05 -13.48 9.27
C ALA A 147 -9.24 -12.40 10.00
N ALA A 148 -9.88 -11.30 10.32
CA ALA A 148 -9.25 -10.21 11.05
C ALA A 148 -10.20 -9.64 12.09
N MET A 149 -9.59 -9.22 13.19
CA MET A 149 -10.22 -8.51 14.28
C MET A 149 -9.38 -7.26 14.58
N ASP A 150 -10.02 -6.13 14.72
CA ASP A 150 -9.39 -4.87 15.11
C ASP A 150 -10.25 -4.20 16.18
N TYR A 151 -9.65 -4.02 17.35
CA TYR A 151 -10.27 -3.38 18.49
C TYR A 151 -9.51 -2.12 18.86
N VAL A 152 -10.23 -1.02 19.01
CA VAL A 152 -9.69 0.26 19.45
C VAL A 152 -10.44 0.74 20.68
N HIS A 153 -9.69 1.08 21.72
CA HIS A 153 -10.20 1.77 22.89
C HIS A 153 -9.58 3.17 22.98
N ALA A 154 -10.44 4.19 22.96
CA ALA A 154 -10.04 5.59 23.06
C ALA A 154 -10.08 6.04 24.52
N PHE A 155 -8.92 6.15 25.17
CA PHE A 155 -8.78 6.88 26.43
C PHE A 155 -8.83 8.39 26.19
N SER A 156 -8.72 9.18 27.24
CA SER A 156 -8.79 10.65 27.12
C SER A 156 -7.61 11.27 26.36
N LYS A 157 -6.43 10.65 26.41
CA LYS A 157 -5.19 11.15 25.80
C LYS A 157 -4.40 10.09 25.03
N VAL A 158 -4.86 8.85 25.04
CA VAL A 158 -4.14 7.71 24.48
C VAL A 158 -5.15 6.78 23.83
N ASP A 159 -4.82 6.24 22.67
CA ASP A 159 -5.56 5.15 22.04
C ASP A 159 -4.81 3.84 22.21
N LEU A 160 -5.56 2.80 22.53
CA LEU A 160 -5.10 1.41 22.55
C LEU A 160 -5.69 0.70 21.32
N ASN A 161 -4.83 0.07 20.53
CA ASN A 161 -5.23 -0.81 19.43
C ASN A 161 -4.80 -2.24 19.69
N ILE A 162 -5.72 -3.17 19.56
CA ILE A 162 -5.46 -4.61 19.63
C ILE A 162 -6.05 -5.23 18.38
N ALA A 163 -5.22 -5.86 17.57
CA ALA A 163 -5.68 -6.51 16.36
C ALA A 163 -5.14 -7.93 16.25
N GLY A 164 -5.90 -8.75 15.53
CA GLY A 164 -5.49 -10.10 15.19
C GLY A 164 -5.84 -10.42 13.75
N LYS A 165 -4.96 -11.14 13.06
CA LYS A 165 -5.17 -11.58 11.69
C LYS A 165 -4.83 -13.06 11.57
N PHE A 166 -5.62 -13.78 10.85
CA PHE A 166 -5.39 -15.17 10.47
C PHE A 166 -5.51 -15.30 8.96
N ASN A 167 -4.52 -15.94 8.35
CA ASN A 167 -4.52 -16.23 6.93
C ASN A 167 -4.23 -17.71 6.71
N GLN A 168 -4.96 -18.31 5.80
CA GLN A 168 -4.70 -19.66 5.33
C GLN A 168 -4.83 -19.70 3.81
N SER A 169 -3.85 -20.29 3.16
CA SER A 169 -3.88 -20.59 1.73
C SER A 169 -3.61 -22.06 1.55
N ASN A 170 -4.49 -22.74 0.84
CA ASN A 170 -4.41 -24.18 0.59
C ASN A 170 -4.71 -24.43 -0.90
N PHE A 171 -3.79 -25.08 -1.60
CA PHE A 171 -3.91 -25.34 -3.04
C PHE A 171 -3.10 -26.56 -3.46
N ASN A 172 -3.30 -27.02 -4.69
CA ASN A 172 -2.52 -28.10 -5.26
C ASN A 172 -1.86 -27.67 -6.59
N PHE A 173 -0.74 -28.31 -6.87
CA PHE A 173 -0.07 -28.25 -8.17
C PHE A 173 -0.58 -29.36 -9.11
N LEU A 174 -0.07 -29.36 -10.33
CA LEU A 174 -0.24 -30.46 -11.28
C LEU A 174 0.24 -31.79 -10.69
N PRO A 175 -0.33 -32.94 -11.11
CA PRO A 175 -0.02 -34.24 -10.52
C PRO A 175 1.41 -34.72 -10.63
N ASP A 176 2.22 -34.13 -11.52
CA ASP A 176 3.59 -34.56 -11.82
C ASP A 176 4.61 -34.21 -10.72
N PHE A 177 4.17 -33.47 -9.69
CA PHE A 177 5.02 -33.14 -8.55
C PHE A 177 4.91 -34.18 -7.44
N VAL A 178 6.02 -34.46 -6.76
CA VAL A 178 6.11 -35.45 -5.66
C VAL A 178 5.12 -35.16 -4.53
N SER A 179 4.87 -33.87 -4.26
CA SER A 179 3.81 -33.43 -3.37
C SER A 179 3.02 -32.32 -4.06
N ASN A 180 1.79 -32.63 -4.48
CA ASN A 180 0.96 -31.70 -5.20
C ASN A 180 0.15 -30.74 -4.31
N LYS A 181 0.21 -30.88 -3.00
CA LYS A 181 -0.53 -30.05 -2.04
C LYS A 181 0.39 -29.08 -1.34
N GLN A 182 -0.09 -27.86 -1.15
CA GLN A 182 0.59 -26.82 -0.39
C GLN A 182 -0.41 -26.17 0.58
N LYS A 183 0.07 -25.86 1.76
CA LYS A 183 -0.71 -25.12 2.74
C LYS A 183 0.18 -24.12 3.46
N PHE A 184 -0.24 -22.87 3.45
CA PHE A 184 0.38 -21.76 4.17
C PHE A 184 -0.60 -21.28 5.24
N VAL A 185 -0.11 -21.12 6.44
CA VAL A 185 -0.89 -20.61 7.57
C VAL A 185 -0.09 -19.50 8.22
N SER A 186 -0.71 -18.36 8.47
CA SER A 186 -0.12 -17.32 9.30
C SER A 186 -1.13 -16.75 10.30
N GLY A 187 -0.63 -16.39 11.45
CA GLY A 187 -1.34 -15.62 12.45
C GLY A 187 -0.51 -14.40 12.83
N ASP A 188 -1.18 -13.27 13.01
CA ASP A 188 -0.57 -12.02 13.44
C ASP A 188 -1.40 -11.47 14.59
N VAL A 189 -0.74 -11.08 15.68
CA VAL A 189 -1.36 -10.38 16.81
C VAL A 189 -0.63 -9.05 16.98
N HIS A 190 -1.39 -7.99 16.95
CA HIS A 190 -0.92 -6.61 17.07
C HIS A 190 -1.38 -5.99 18.37
N PHE A 191 -0.47 -5.30 19.03
CA PHE A 191 -0.72 -4.43 20.17
C PHE A 191 -0.11 -3.06 19.86
N GLY A 192 -0.92 -2.03 19.90
CA GLY A 192 -0.48 -0.66 19.64
C GLY A 192 -1.02 0.30 20.69
N VAL A 193 -0.21 1.29 21.03
CA VAL A 193 -0.60 2.39 21.91
C VAL A 193 -0.03 3.68 21.33
N SER A 194 -0.85 4.72 21.27
CA SER A 194 -0.42 6.02 20.73
C SER A 194 -1.06 7.17 21.50
N SER A 195 -0.30 8.24 21.67
CA SER A 195 -0.84 9.52 22.19
C SER A 195 -1.80 10.14 21.17
N THR A 196 -2.86 10.78 21.65
CA THR A 196 -3.89 11.44 20.83
C THR A 196 -4.10 12.91 21.17
N SER A 197 -3.50 13.39 22.25
CA SER A 197 -3.62 14.78 22.70
C SER A 197 -2.33 15.54 22.44
N ASP A 198 -2.42 16.65 21.72
CA ASP A 198 -1.31 17.56 21.45
C ASP A 198 -0.79 18.26 22.73
N ASP A 199 -1.60 18.30 23.78
CA ASP A 199 -1.23 18.90 25.07
C ASP A 199 -0.23 18.05 25.89
N MET A 200 0.10 16.85 25.41
CA MET A 200 1.07 16.00 26.10
C MET A 200 2.50 16.48 25.81
N PRO A 201 3.36 16.58 26.83
CA PRO A 201 4.74 17.00 26.64
C PRO A 201 5.56 16.04 25.76
N LEU A 202 5.12 14.80 25.69
CA LEU A 202 5.69 13.77 24.83
C LEU A 202 4.57 13.15 24.00
N GLN A 203 4.76 13.13 22.69
CA GLN A 203 3.98 12.36 21.76
C GLN A 203 4.66 11.01 21.56
N PHE A 204 3.89 9.93 21.56
CA PHE A 204 4.45 8.62 21.38
C PHE A 204 3.53 7.69 20.60
N ARG A 205 4.15 6.76 19.92
CA ARG A 205 3.50 5.57 19.36
C ARG A 205 4.38 4.39 19.63
N ALA A 206 3.83 3.32 20.16
CA ALA A 206 4.51 2.05 20.33
C ALA A 206 3.62 0.92 19.85
N GLU A 207 4.17 -0.01 19.13
CA GLU A 207 3.46 -1.17 18.61
C GLU A 207 4.33 -2.42 18.64
N THR A 208 3.69 -3.56 18.88
CA THR A 208 4.33 -4.87 18.80
C THR A 208 3.44 -5.81 18.00
N ASN A 209 4.03 -6.49 17.05
CA ASN A 209 3.39 -7.52 16.23
C ASN A 209 4.05 -8.87 16.52
N LEU A 210 3.23 -9.86 16.80
CA LEU A 210 3.64 -11.26 16.93
C LEU A 210 3.13 -12.02 15.72
N LEU A 211 4.01 -12.33 14.78
CA LEU A 211 3.68 -13.05 13.54
C LEU A 211 4.17 -14.49 13.67
N VAL A 212 3.29 -15.43 13.39
CA VAL A 212 3.59 -16.85 13.24
C VAL A 212 3.29 -17.26 11.81
N TYR A 213 4.25 -17.80 11.14
CA TYR A 213 4.11 -18.33 9.78
C TYR A 213 4.47 -19.80 9.75
N GLN A 214 3.67 -20.58 9.05
CA GLN A 214 3.92 -22.00 8.84
C GLN A 214 3.62 -22.39 7.41
N ARG A 215 4.57 -23.06 6.78
CA ARG A 215 4.41 -23.77 5.52
C ARG A 215 4.32 -25.26 5.80
N GLN A 216 3.30 -25.90 5.25
CA GLN A 216 3.09 -27.36 5.31
C GLN A 216 3.15 -27.97 3.91
N HIS A 217 3.49 -29.24 3.81
CA HIS A 217 3.61 -29.99 2.56
C HIS A 217 4.70 -29.46 1.63
N ASP A 218 5.88 -29.26 2.17
CA ASP A 218 7.04 -28.86 1.36
C ASP A 218 7.54 -30.02 0.51
N LEU A 219 8.02 -29.70 -0.71
CA LEU A 219 8.54 -30.68 -1.67
C LEU A 219 9.87 -31.30 -1.24
N MET A 220 10.69 -30.60 -0.45
CA MET A 220 12.07 -31.01 -0.16
C MET A 220 12.45 -30.92 1.32
N VAL A 221 11.62 -30.33 2.16
CA VAL A 221 12.00 -29.95 3.51
C VAL A 221 10.83 -30.14 4.46
N SER A 222 11.10 -30.57 5.69
CA SER A 222 10.12 -30.63 6.77
C SER A 222 9.46 -29.26 7.02
N ASN A 223 8.22 -29.29 7.51
CA ASN A 223 7.42 -28.11 7.83
C ASN A 223 8.22 -27.03 8.55
N ILE A 224 8.43 -25.88 7.89
CA ILE A 224 9.13 -24.76 8.49
C ILE A 224 8.12 -23.86 9.20
N LYS A 225 8.46 -23.47 10.39
CA LYS A 225 7.75 -22.42 11.15
C LYS A 225 8.71 -21.27 11.39
N GLU A 226 8.18 -20.09 11.22
CA GLU A 226 8.86 -18.84 11.46
C GLU A 226 8.00 -18.02 12.43
N ASN A 227 8.61 -17.55 13.51
CA ASN A 227 7.96 -16.67 14.46
C ASN A 227 8.74 -15.35 14.48
N ILE A 228 8.02 -14.26 14.28
CA ILE A 228 8.61 -12.92 14.24
C ILE A 228 7.97 -12.08 15.34
N VAL A 229 8.80 -11.45 16.15
CA VAL A 229 8.39 -10.40 17.08
C VAL A 229 8.93 -9.09 16.56
N ARG A 230 8.04 -8.24 16.08
CA ARG A 230 8.37 -6.94 15.52
C ARG A 230 7.86 -5.85 16.43
N THR A 231 8.76 -5.06 17.01
CA THR A 231 8.42 -3.94 17.88
C THR A 231 8.88 -2.64 17.23
N LYS A 232 8.02 -1.64 17.23
CA LYS A 232 8.35 -0.28 16.81
C LYS A 232 7.89 0.70 17.86
N ALA A 233 8.67 1.72 18.09
CA ALA A 233 8.31 2.83 18.95
C ALA A 233 8.83 4.13 18.35
N ASP A 234 8.05 5.17 18.48
CA ASP A 234 8.42 6.54 18.13
C ASP A 234 8.02 7.44 19.29
N VAL A 235 8.94 8.27 19.73
CA VAL A 235 8.72 9.21 20.81
C VAL A 235 9.25 10.57 20.37
N THR A 236 8.42 11.60 20.49
CA THR A 236 8.79 12.98 20.17
C THR A 236 8.44 13.91 21.31
N GLY A 237 9.30 14.89 21.53
CA GLY A 237 9.08 15.95 22.52
C GLY A 237 9.38 17.31 21.93
N SER A 238 8.46 18.24 22.05
CA SER A 238 8.65 19.62 21.62
C SER A 238 9.52 20.38 22.64
N ILE A 239 10.59 21.02 22.17
CA ILE A 239 11.44 21.94 22.94
C ILE A 239 10.84 23.35 22.83
N SER A 240 10.34 23.70 21.65
CA SER A 240 9.63 24.94 21.34
C SER A 240 8.65 24.69 20.20
N ASP A 241 7.91 25.70 19.77
CA ASP A 241 6.96 25.61 18.66
C ASP A 241 7.63 25.18 17.35
N GLU A 242 8.91 25.48 17.17
CA GLU A 242 9.67 25.16 15.95
C GLU A 242 10.65 23.99 16.12
N GLN A 243 10.87 23.52 17.35
CA GLN A 243 11.95 22.57 17.67
C GLN A 243 11.40 21.32 18.35
N THR A 244 11.73 20.18 17.78
CA THR A 244 11.32 18.86 18.31
C THR A 244 12.54 17.95 18.38
N ILE A 245 12.64 17.18 19.42
CA ILE A 245 13.53 16.03 19.49
C ILE A 245 12.69 14.76 19.41
N GLY A 246 13.25 13.77 18.76
CA GLY A 246 12.56 12.49 18.62
C GLY A 246 13.54 11.32 18.60
N MET A 247 12.98 10.15 18.83
CA MET A 247 13.68 8.89 18.68
C MET A 247 12.73 7.86 18.12
N ALA A 248 13.05 7.31 16.96
CA ALA A 248 12.41 6.11 16.44
C ALA A 248 13.23 4.89 16.81
N PHE A 249 12.53 3.81 17.13
CA PHE A 249 13.09 2.52 17.48
C PHE A 249 12.35 1.44 16.69
N ALA A 250 13.09 0.50 16.12
CA ALA A 250 12.52 -0.71 15.56
C ALA A 250 13.36 -1.92 15.99
N MET A 251 12.69 -3.04 16.26
CA MET A 251 13.34 -4.29 16.58
C MET A 251 12.57 -5.44 15.94
N ASP A 252 13.26 -6.24 15.15
CA ASP A 252 12.75 -7.44 14.52
C ASP A 252 13.51 -8.67 15.07
N ASN A 253 12.79 -9.55 15.74
CA ASN A 253 13.33 -10.84 16.18
C ASN A 253 12.68 -11.94 15.35
N THR A 254 13.49 -12.74 14.68
CA THR A 254 13.03 -13.88 13.89
C THR A 254 13.56 -15.18 14.46
N PHE A 255 12.64 -16.11 14.70
CA PHE A 255 12.91 -17.43 15.26
C PHE A 255 12.43 -18.51 14.30
N TYR A 256 13.31 -19.40 13.91
CA TYR A 256 12.99 -20.52 13.05
C TYR A 256 12.87 -21.83 13.85
N SER A 257 11.93 -22.68 13.50
CA SER A 257 11.78 -24.00 14.11
C SER A 257 12.76 -25.03 13.55
N ASP A 258 13.39 -24.72 12.44
CA ASP A 258 14.35 -25.61 11.76
C ASP A 258 15.76 -25.10 11.99
N GLY A 259 16.62 -25.93 12.59
CA GLY A 259 18.01 -25.58 12.92
C GLY A 259 18.93 -25.30 11.72
N ARG A 260 18.42 -25.38 10.48
CA ARG A 260 19.14 -24.94 9.28
C ARG A 260 19.15 -23.44 9.09
N PHE A 261 18.23 -22.73 9.76
CA PHE A 261 18.14 -21.29 9.74
C PHE A 261 18.53 -20.76 11.12
N GLU A 262 19.38 -19.76 11.13
CA GLU A 262 19.79 -19.11 12.37
C GLU A 262 18.76 -18.07 12.80
N ASN A 263 18.42 -18.09 14.08
CA ASN A 263 17.61 -17.02 14.67
C ASN A 263 18.40 -15.72 14.60
N HIS A 264 17.70 -14.63 14.33
CA HIS A 264 18.36 -13.34 14.25
C HIS A 264 17.51 -12.21 14.84
N THR A 265 18.19 -11.15 15.19
CA THR A 265 17.60 -9.94 15.74
C THR A 265 18.24 -8.74 15.05
N ASP A 266 17.39 -7.86 14.54
CA ASP A 266 17.77 -6.55 14.05
C ASP A 266 17.19 -5.48 14.96
N VAL A 267 18.00 -4.51 15.31
CA VAL A 267 17.59 -3.35 16.10
C VAL A 267 18.05 -2.08 15.41
N ASP A 268 17.10 -1.20 15.14
CA ASP A 268 17.33 0.12 14.57
C ASP A 268 16.99 1.21 15.60
N PHE A 269 17.89 2.17 15.73
CA PHE A 269 17.70 3.39 16.49
C PHE A 269 17.89 4.60 15.58
N ASN A 270 16.93 5.49 15.60
CA ASN A 270 17.00 6.74 14.85
C ASN A 270 16.67 7.93 15.76
N PRO A 271 17.62 8.42 16.55
CA PRO A 271 17.49 9.69 17.26
C PRO A 271 17.60 10.84 16.27
N TYR A 272 16.77 11.86 16.43
CA TYR A 272 16.78 13.03 15.57
C TYR A 272 16.36 14.31 16.30
N TYR A 273 16.81 15.41 15.74
CA TYR A 273 16.36 16.76 16.02
C TYR A 273 15.67 17.30 14.76
N LEU A 274 14.51 17.90 14.93
CA LEU A 274 13.75 18.54 13.87
C LEU A 274 13.56 20.02 14.21
N PHE A 275 13.98 20.87 13.28
CA PHE A 275 13.64 22.28 13.24
C PHE A 275 12.67 22.51 12.09
N GLN A 276 11.55 23.15 12.36
CA GLN A 276 10.54 23.45 11.34
C GLN A 276 9.88 24.79 11.63
N ASN A 277 9.96 25.68 10.64
CA ASN A 277 9.20 26.92 10.62
C ASN A 277 8.47 27.08 9.26
N ASP A 278 7.96 28.28 8.97
CA ASP A 278 7.20 28.54 7.74
C ASP A 278 8.03 28.32 6.45
N ASP A 279 9.35 28.53 6.52
CA ASP A 279 10.24 28.49 5.37
C ASP A 279 11.10 27.24 5.32
N TRP A 280 11.47 26.68 6.46
CA TRP A 280 12.46 25.61 6.56
C TRP A 280 11.96 24.42 7.35
N LYS A 281 12.29 23.23 6.87
CA LYS A 281 12.25 21.99 7.63
C LYS A 281 13.65 21.36 7.58
N ILE A 282 14.28 21.24 8.74
CA ILE A 282 15.63 20.68 8.89
C ILE A 282 15.56 19.54 9.89
N ARG A 283 15.89 18.34 9.45
CA ARG A 283 16.03 17.16 10.30
C ARG A 283 17.50 16.76 10.35
N LEU A 284 18.00 16.59 11.55
CA LEU A 284 19.36 16.11 11.83
C LEU A 284 19.26 14.89 12.73
N GLY A 285 19.71 13.76 12.27
CA GLY A 285 19.63 12.50 13.00
C GLY A 285 20.74 11.53 12.64
N ALA A 286 20.61 10.33 13.16
CA ALA A 286 21.47 9.21 12.82
C ALA A 286 20.68 7.91 12.83
N HIS A 287 20.93 7.03 11.86
CA HIS A 287 20.52 5.63 11.90
C HIS A 287 21.62 4.79 12.50
N VAL A 288 21.26 3.96 13.46
CA VAL A 288 22.15 3.00 14.10
C VAL A 288 21.51 1.62 14.05
N ASP A 289 22.07 0.75 13.21
CA ASP A 289 21.60 -0.62 13.04
C ASP A 289 22.50 -1.59 13.79
N LEU A 290 21.89 -2.48 14.58
CA LEU A 290 22.54 -3.58 15.26
C LEU A 290 21.93 -4.90 14.77
N ALA A 291 22.76 -5.78 14.21
CA ALA A 291 22.34 -7.09 13.74
C ALA A 291 23.00 -8.20 14.58
N PHE A 292 22.18 -9.13 15.06
CA PHE A 292 22.60 -10.30 15.82
C PHE A 292 22.16 -11.56 15.11
N GLY A 293 23.05 -12.52 14.96
CA GLY A 293 22.78 -13.81 14.30
C GLY A 293 23.18 -13.83 12.82
N PHE A 294 23.23 -12.69 12.13
CA PHE A 294 23.67 -12.64 10.74
C PHE A 294 24.23 -11.27 10.33
N GLY A 295 24.94 -11.23 9.23
CA GLY A 295 25.35 -9.98 8.59
C GLY A 295 26.37 -9.16 9.37
N LYS A 296 26.38 -7.85 9.12
CA LYS A 296 27.28 -6.88 9.73
C LYS A 296 26.67 -6.41 11.05
N LYS A 297 27.34 -6.68 12.17
CA LYS A 297 26.82 -6.47 13.52
C LYS A 297 26.46 -5.02 13.86
N PHE A 298 27.11 -4.07 13.22
CA PHE A 298 26.92 -2.64 13.49
C PHE A 298 27.02 -1.83 12.20
N ARG A 299 26.07 -0.93 12.02
CA ARG A 299 26.10 0.11 10.98
C ARG A 299 25.63 1.41 11.61
N ALA A 300 26.20 2.52 11.17
CA ALA A 300 25.72 3.84 11.51
C ALA A 300 25.80 4.74 10.28
N ALA A 301 24.78 5.55 10.07
CA ALA A 301 24.71 6.51 8.99
C ALA A 301 24.06 7.82 9.48
N PRO A 302 24.50 8.99 8.99
CA PRO A 302 23.77 10.23 9.25
C PRO A 302 22.39 10.20 8.56
N ASP A 303 21.39 10.80 9.22
CA ASP A 303 20.05 11.06 8.70
C ASP A 303 19.87 12.58 8.64
N VAL A 304 20.02 13.15 7.46
CA VAL A 304 19.96 14.61 7.26
C VAL A 304 18.97 14.92 6.15
N GLU A 305 17.93 15.68 6.49
CA GLU A 305 16.95 16.21 5.54
C GLU A 305 16.89 17.72 5.68
N ILE A 306 16.99 18.43 4.56
CA ILE A 306 16.83 19.88 4.49
C ILE A 306 15.81 20.18 3.39
N GLN A 307 14.73 20.82 3.77
CA GLN A 307 13.66 21.22 2.87
C GLN A 307 13.40 22.72 3.02
N TYR A 308 13.32 23.42 1.89
CA TYR A 308 12.87 24.81 1.83
C TYR A 308 11.47 24.86 1.21
N ILE A 309 10.55 25.58 1.87
CA ILE A 309 9.15 25.67 1.47
C ILE A 309 8.93 26.99 0.75
N PHE A 310 8.70 26.95 -0.56
CA PHE A 310 8.33 28.13 -1.33
C PHE A 310 6.82 28.35 -1.22
N SER A 311 6.42 29.40 -0.56
CA SER A 311 5.02 29.85 -0.54
C SER A 311 4.72 30.60 -1.83
N LEU A 312 4.10 29.95 -2.81
CA LEU A 312 3.51 30.58 -3.97
C LEU A 312 2.11 31.07 -3.59
N SER A 313 1.99 32.36 -3.20
CA SER A 313 0.68 32.98 -3.10
C SER A 313 0.14 33.27 -4.50
N LEU A 314 -0.76 32.44 -4.99
CA LEU A 314 -1.58 32.74 -6.16
C LEU A 314 -2.66 33.74 -5.73
N ILE A 315 -2.41 35.05 -5.98
CA ILE A 315 -3.46 36.04 -5.92
C ILE A 315 -4.29 35.85 -7.19
N HIS A 316 -5.45 35.25 -7.06
CA HIS A 316 -6.48 35.35 -8.10
C HIS A 316 -7.11 36.75 -8.00
N ILE A 317 -6.79 37.60 -8.98
CA ILE A 317 -7.48 38.87 -9.23
C ILE A 317 -8.70 38.58 -10.07
#